data_aad9d7c7e9e7244eaed854e848bbe96e
#
_entry.id   aad9d7c7e9e7244eaed854e848bbe96e
#
_cell.length_a   1.000
_cell.length_b   1.000
_cell.length_c   1.000
_cell.angle_alpha   90.00
_cell.angle_beta   90.00
_cell.angle_gamma   90.00
#
_symmetry.space_group_name_H-M   'P 1'
#
loop_
_entity.id
_entity.type
_entity.pdbx_description
1 polymer ?
#
loop_
_entity_poly.entity_id
_entity_poly.type
_entity_poly.pdbx_seq_one_letter_code
_entity_poly.pdbx_strand_id
1 'polypeptide(L)'
;NNDKVLDTQKFDIKTTVTDNIVAWSFDVRKEDGTSVYSLTEKDSANLPASINWNGADKNGNVCEGTFTGTLEVSYKNGNKVSAVSSPFVCTATPPQLKVQTAPEYFSPDNDGVDDDLYIKLTGSTKARIKSWSFIIDDPKGRAFWKTSGKSQITERIVWDGLSNVQKDDNGNAERVQSAMDYPYTFTVTDDLGMTSTVKGVIPVDVLVIRD
;
A
#
# COMPACT_ATOMS: atom_id res chain seq x y z
N ASN A 1 -13.01 -2.27 -2.82
CA ASN A 1 -13.42 -1.31 -1.79
C ASN A 1 -14.42 -0.26 -2.31
N ASN A 2 -14.81 -0.33 -3.55
CA ASN A 2 -15.79 0.54 -4.21
C ASN A 2 -15.36 2.03 -4.33
N ASP A 3 -14.06 2.31 -4.31
CA ASP A 3 -13.54 3.67 -4.52
C ASP A 3 -13.30 4.00 -6.01
N LYS A 4 -13.68 3.08 -6.90
CA LYS A 4 -13.51 3.12 -8.36
C LYS A 4 -12.03 3.04 -8.83
N VAL A 5 -11.13 2.63 -7.96
CA VAL A 5 -9.72 2.41 -8.27
C VAL A 5 -9.40 0.92 -8.13
N LEU A 6 -9.06 0.28 -9.23
CA LEU A 6 -8.72 -1.16 -9.27
C LEU A 6 -9.76 -2.08 -8.59
N ASP A 7 -11.05 -1.71 -8.66
CA ASP A 7 -12.15 -2.50 -8.11
C ASP A 7 -12.45 -3.77 -8.93
N THR A 8 -11.82 -3.92 -10.08
CA THR A 8 -12.00 -5.07 -10.97
C THR A 8 -10.67 -5.60 -11.48
N GLN A 9 -10.54 -6.92 -11.53
CA GLN A 9 -9.47 -7.61 -12.25
C GLN A 9 -9.95 -7.96 -13.65
N LYS A 10 -9.25 -7.45 -14.66
CA LYS A 10 -9.49 -7.79 -16.06
C LYS A 10 -8.57 -8.92 -16.49
N PHE A 11 -9.14 -9.90 -17.17
CA PHE A 11 -8.41 -10.99 -17.82
C PHE A 11 -8.60 -10.85 -19.33
N ASP A 12 -7.55 -10.52 -20.04
CA ASP A 12 -7.56 -10.49 -21.50
C ASP A 12 -7.30 -11.89 -22.05
N ILE A 13 -8.20 -12.37 -22.91
CA ILE A 13 -8.14 -13.70 -23.50
C ILE A 13 -7.57 -13.57 -24.91
N LYS A 14 -6.50 -14.31 -25.17
CA LYS A 14 -5.88 -14.42 -26.49
C LYS A 14 -5.88 -15.87 -26.92
N THR A 15 -6.45 -16.16 -28.07
CA THR A 15 -6.40 -17.46 -28.72
C THR A 15 -6.08 -17.31 -30.19
N THR A 16 -5.33 -18.27 -30.73
CA THR A 16 -5.04 -18.37 -32.18
C THR A 16 -6.02 -19.25 -32.90
N VAL A 17 -6.79 -20.08 -32.16
CA VAL A 17 -7.77 -21.01 -32.72
C VAL A 17 -9.14 -20.70 -32.13
N THR A 18 -9.98 -20.07 -32.93
CA THR A 18 -11.37 -19.70 -32.58
C THR A 18 -12.41 -20.66 -33.12
N ASP A 19 -12.04 -21.44 -34.15
CA ASP A 19 -12.96 -22.34 -34.82
C ASP A 19 -13.22 -23.61 -34.01
N ASN A 20 -14.45 -24.08 -34.04
CA ASN A 20 -14.86 -25.33 -33.41
C ASN A 20 -14.82 -25.31 -31.87
N ILE A 21 -14.84 -24.15 -31.22
CA ILE A 21 -15.11 -24.06 -29.79
C ILE A 21 -16.57 -24.46 -29.54
N VAL A 22 -16.78 -25.33 -28.56
CA VAL A 22 -18.12 -25.78 -28.17
C VAL A 22 -18.50 -25.37 -26.77
N ALA A 23 -17.52 -25.17 -25.91
CA ALA A 23 -17.74 -24.71 -24.52
C ALA A 23 -16.47 -24.08 -23.96
N TRP A 24 -16.65 -23.25 -22.97
CA TRP A 24 -15.55 -22.75 -22.17
C TRP A 24 -15.98 -22.54 -20.72
N SER A 25 -15.00 -22.55 -19.82
CA SER A 25 -15.20 -22.22 -18.42
C SER A 25 -14.03 -21.33 -17.93
N PHE A 26 -14.36 -20.46 -17.01
CA PHE A 26 -13.38 -19.59 -16.36
C PHE A 26 -13.59 -19.61 -14.87
N ASP A 27 -12.51 -19.83 -14.12
CA ASP A 27 -12.50 -19.86 -12.66
C ASP A 27 -11.47 -18.87 -12.12
N VAL A 28 -11.81 -18.19 -11.05
CA VAL A 28 -10.83 -17.51 -10.18
C VAL A 28 -10.59 -18.42 -8.97
N ARG A 29 -9.33 -18.74 -8.73
CA ARG A 29 -8.92 -19.71 -7.71
C ARG A 29 -7.92 -19.13 -6.74
N LYS A 30 -8.00 -19.56 -5.47
CA LYS A 30 -6.99 -19.35 -4.44
C LYS A 30 -5.76 -20.19 -4.72
N GLU A 31 -4.66 -19.94 -3.98
CA GLU A 31 -3.42 -20.73 -4.04
C GLU A 31 -3.64 -22.21 -3.70
N ASP A 32 -4.61 -22.54 -2.86
CA ASP A 32 -4.99 -23.92 -2.53
C ASP A 32 -5.85 -24.62 -3.60
N GLY A 33 -6.13 -23.93 -4.72
CA GLY A 33 -6.94 -24.42 -5.82
C GLY A 33 -8.46 -24.24 -5.64
N THR A 34 -8.92 -23.74 -4.51
CA THR A 34 -10.36 -23.49 -4.26
C THR A 34 -10.87 -22.40 -5.22
N SER A 35 -11.95 -22.71 -5.98
CA SER A 35 -12.64 -21.76 -6.84
C SER A 35 -13.51 -20.81 -6.00
N VAL A 36 -13.34 -19.51 -6.19
CA VAL A 36 -14.14 -18.46 -5.54
C VAL A 36 -15.15 -17.82 -6.50
N TYR A 37 -14.87 -17.91 -7.80
CA TYR A 37 -15.72 -17.37 -8.85
C TYR A 37 -15.62 -18.27 -10.08
N SER A 38 -16.76 -18.55 -10.71
CA SER A 38 -16.83 -19.39 -11.91
C SER A 38 -17.82 -18.83 -12.92
N LEU A 39 -17.41 -18.84 -14.17
CA LEU A 39 -18.27 -18.66 -15.34
C LEU A 39 -18.17 -19.92 -16.19
N THR A 40 -19.31 -20.44 -16.62
CA THR A 40 -19.36 -21.58 -17.53
C THR A 40 -20.36 -21.31 -18.62
N GLU A 41 -19.89 -21.34 -19.87
CA GLU A 41 -20.73 -21.26 -21.05
C GLU A 41 -20.68 -22.59 -21.79
N LYS A 42 -21.80 -23.26 -21.80
CA LYS A 42 -22.01 -24.50 -22.55
C LYS A 42 -22.69 -24.18 -23.86
N ASP A 43 -22.32 -24.93 -24.87
CA ASP A 43 -22.87 -24.77 -26.23
C ASP A 43 -22.64 -23.37 -26.85
N SER A 44 -21.59 -22.70 -26.39
CA SER A 44 -21.19 -21.38 -26.89
C SER A 44 -19.86 -21.44 -27.62
N ALA A 45 -19.89 -21.11 -28.91
CA ALA A 45 -18.68 -20.90 -29.70
C ALA A 45 -18.01 -19.53 -29.44
N ASN A 46 -18.63 -18.65 -28.66
CA ASN A 46 -18.21 -17.28 -28.49
C ASN A 46 -17.34 -17.12 -27.22
N LEU A 47 -16.04 -17.27 -27.39
CA LEU A 47 -15.08 -16.93 -26.34
C LEU A 47 -14.95 -15.40 -26.24
N PRO A 48 -15.18 -14.78 -25.05
CA PRO A 48 -15.06 -13.35 -24.90
C PRO A 48 -13.60 -12.90 -25.04
N ALA A 49 -13.38 -11.67 -25.52
CA ALA A 49 -12.05 -11.08 -25.60
C ALA A 49 -11.48 -10.77 -24.21
N SER A 50 -12.34 -10.58 -23.22
CA SER A 50 -11.93 -10.35 -21.83
C SER A 50 -13.02 -10.74 -20.84
N ILE A 51 -12.61 -11.07 -19.62
CA ILE A 51 -13.48 -11.31 -18.48
C ILE A 51 -13.08 -10.35 -17.37
N ASN A 52 -14.06 -9.73 -16.71
CA ASN A 52 -13.86 -8.86 -15.56
C ASN A 52 -14.41 -9.55 -14.30
N TRP A 53 -13.59 -9.58 -13.25
CA TRP A 53 -13.97 -10.05 -11.92
C TRP A 53 -13.91 -8.90 -10.93
N ASN A 54 -14.96 -8.71 -10.14
CA ASN A 54 -15.11 -7.59 -9.19
C ASN A 54 -14.50 -7.85 -7.81
N GLY A 55 -13.71 -8.91 -7.65
CA GLY A 55 -13.09 -9.23 -6.36
C GLY A 55 -14.01 -9.90 -5.35
N ALA A 56 -15.22 -10.31 -5.74
CA ALA A 56 -16.18 -10.97 -4.85
C ALA A 56 -16.35 -12.45 -5.17
N ASP A 57 -16.66 -13.24 -4.14
CA ASP A 57 -17.07 -14.63 -4.29
C ASP A 57 -18.53 -14.73 -4.81
N LYS A 58 -19.01 -15.97 -4.98
CA LYS A 58 -20.37 -16.26 -5.43
C LYS A 58 -21.49 -15.74 -4.50
N ASN A 59 -21.15 -15.40 -3.25
CA ASN A 59 -22.07 -14.88 -2.25
C ASN A 59 -21.98 -13.35 -2.14
N GLY A 60 -21.09 -12.71 -2.92
CA GLY A 60 -20.86 -11.27 -2.89
C GLY A 60 -19.87 -10.81 -1.80
N ASN A 61 -19.20 -11.75 -1.10
CA ASN A 61 -18.17 -11.37 -0.12
C ASN A 61 -16.88 -11.02 -0.82
N VAL A 62 -16.21 -9.97 -0.34
CA VAL A 62 -14.89 -9.55 -0.84
C VAL A 62 -13.87 -10.66 -0.58
N CYS A 63 -13.15 -11.02 -1.63
CA CYS A 63 -12.07 -11.99 -1.54
C CYS A 63 -10.77 -11.32 -1.09
N GLU A 64 -10.05 -12.00 -0.21
CA GLU A 64 -8.77 -11.54 0.33
C GLU A 64 -7.69 -12.59 0.07
N GLY A 65 -6.56 -12.17 -0.48
CA GLY A 65 -5.39 -13.03 -0.72
C GLY A 65 -4.85 -12.98 -2.14
N THR A 66 -4.14 -14.05 -2.52
CA THR A 66 -3.57 -14.24 -3.87
C THR A 66 -4.43 -15.19 -4.67
N PHE A 67 -4.67 -14.83 -5.93
CA PHE A 67 -5.56 -15.55 -6.83
C PHE A 67 -4.94 -15.74 -8.21
N THR A 68 -5.46 -16.72 -8.96
CA THR A 68 -5.20 -16.91 -10.39
C THR A 68 -6.52 -17.09 -11.13
N GLY A 69 -6.57 -16.64 -12.39
CA GLY A 69 -7.66 -16.96 -13.32
C GLY A 69 -7.28 -18.18 -14.16
N THR A 70 -8.17 -19.13 -14.28
CA THR A 70 -8.01 -20.34 -15.11
C THR A 70 -9.10 -20.39 -16.15
N LEU A 71 -8.71 -20.44 -17.43
CA LEU A 71 -9.61 -20.63 -18.56
C LEU A 71 -9.44 -22.04 -19.11
N GLU A 72 -10.53 -22.78 -19.30
CA GLU A 72 -10.59 -24.03 -20.05
C GLU A 72 -11.48 -23.85 -21.27
N VAL A 73 -11.01 -24.27 -22.44
CA VAL A 73 -11.74 -24.24 -23.69
C VAL A 73 -11.85 -25.65 -24.25
N SER A 74 -13.08 -26.07 -24.62
CA SER A 74 -13.37 -27.35 -25.22
C SER A 74 -13.72 -27.21 -26.70
N TYR A 75 -13.14 -28.05 -27.52
CA TYR A 75 -13.33 -28.10 -28.97
C TYR A 75 -14.19 -29.26 -29.43
N LYS A 76 -14.80 -29.13 -30.62
CA LYS A 76 -15.72 -30.13 -31.22
C LYS A 76 -15.07 -31.51 -31.40
N ASN A 77 -13.75 -31.55 -31.57
CA ASN A 77 -12.98 -32.80 -31.70
C ASN A 77 -12.69 -33.49 -30.34
N GLY A 78 -13.24 -32.95 -29.22
CA GLY A 78 -13.03 -33.47 -27.89
C GLY A 78 -11.77 -32.93 -27.17
N ASN A 79 -10.91 -32.17 -27.86
CA ASN A 79 -9.74 -31.60 -27.25
C ASN A 79 -10.14 -30.50 -26.24
N LYS A 80 -9.36 -30.41 -25.15
CA LYS A 80 -9.44 -29.36 -24.14
C LYS A 80 -8.09 -28.69 -23.99
N VAL A 81 -8.09 -27.38 -23.89
CA VAL A 81 -6.91 -26.59 -23.58
C VAL A 81 -7.19 -25.68 -22.40
N SER A 82 -6.19 -25.43 -21.60
CA SER A 82 -6.31 -24.54 -20.45
C SER A 82 -5.18 -23.53 -20.41
N ALA A 83 -5.48 -22.36 -19.85
CA ALA A 83 -4.50 -21.30 -19.58
C ALA A 83 -4.72 -20.75 -18.18
N VAL A 84 -3.64 -20.38 -17.52
CA VAL A 84 -3.65 -19.81 -16.16
C VAL A 84 -2.99 -18.45 -16.21
N SER A 85 -3.61 -17.45 -15.57
CA SER A 85 -3.03 -16.11 -15.46
C SER A 85 -1.84 -16.07 -14.51
N SER A 86 -1.04 -15.01 -14.58
CA SER A 86 -0.13 -14.70 -13.49
C SER A 86 -0.91 -14.50 -12.18
N PRO A 87 -0.32 -14.83 -11.01
CA PRO A 87 -0.93 -14.53 -9.72
C PRO A 87 -1.14 -13.04 -9.52
N PHE A 88 -2.24 -12.68 -8.87
CA PHE A 88 -2.56 -11.30 -8.49
C PHE A 88 -3.15 -11.24 -7.08
N VAL A 89 -3.01 -10.08 -6.43
CA VAL A 89 -3.54 -9.86 -5.08
C VAL A 89 -4.90 -9.18 -5.17
N CYS A 90 -5.86 -9.69 -4.39
CA CYS A 90 -7.14 -9.05 -4.12
C CYS A 90 -7.22 -8.77 -2.62
N THR A 91 -7.48 -7.53 -2.24
CA THR A 91 -7.67 -7.12 -0.85
C THR A 91 -8.49 -5.83 -0.77
N ALA A 92 -9.31 -5.70 0.25
CA ALA A 92 -9.97 -4.46 0.65
C ALA A 92 -9.34 -3.85 1.91
N THR A 93 -8.28 -4.48 2.44
CA THR A 93 -7.60 -4.02 3.65
C THR A 93 -6.51 -3.00 3.28
N PRO A 94 -6.62 -1.73 3.72
CA PRO A 94 -5.59 -0.73 3.48
C PRO A 94 -4.31 -1.04 4.27
N PRO A 95 -3.17 -0.40 3.92
CA PRO A 95 -1.93 -0.56 4.67
C PRO A 95 -2.09 -0.33 6.17
N GLN A 96 -1.44 -1.14 7.00
CA GLN A 96 -1.42 -1.01 8.45
C GLN A 96 -0.13 -0.30 8.84
N LEU A 97 -0.23 0.81 9.59
CA LEU A 97 0.89 1.69 9.90
C LEU A 97 1.12 1.83 11.40
N LYS A 98 2.38 2.00 11.77
CA LYS A 98 2.78 2.34 13.14
C LYS A 98 3.97 3.28 13.10
N VAL A 99 3.95 4.31 13.95
CA VAL A 99 5.07 5.20 14.26
C VAL A 99 5.42 5.05 15.74
N GLN A 100 6.70 4.94 16.04
CA GLN A 100 7.24 4.96 17.39
C GLN A 100 8.36 5.97 17.43
N THR A 101 8.38 6.79 18.47
CA THR A 101 9.42 7.81 18.70
C THR A 101 10.05 7.59 20.07
N ALA A 102 11.34 7.88 20.18
CA ALA A 102 12.09 7.87 21.41
C ALA A 102 13.26 8.86 21.30
N PRO A 103 13.58 9.64 22.34
CA PRO A 103 12.94 9.67 23.67
C PRO A 103 11.51 10.23 23.63
N GLU A 104 10.78 10.13 24.74
CA GLU A 104 9.45 10.72 24.88
C GLU A 104 9.48 12.25 24.83
N TYR A 105 10.52 12.83 25.41
CA TYR A 105 10.83 14.26 25.36
C TYR A 105 12.14 14.46 24.63
N PHE A 106 12.06 15.12 23.51
CA PHE A 106 13.18 15.40 22.64
C PHE A 106 13.77 16.79 22.95
N SER A 107 15.07 16.86 23.23
CA SER A 107 15.76 18.07 23.69
C SER A 107 17.07 18.31 22.93
N PRO A 108 17.04 18.82 21.69
CA PRO A 108 18.24 18.99 20.89
C PRO A 108 19.03 20.26 21.27
N ASP A 109 19.57 20.29 22.48
CA ASP A 109 20.36 21.43 23.02
C ASP A 109 21.88 21.22 23.00
N ASN A 110 22.33 20.06 22.46
CA ASN A 110 23.73 19.63 22.37
C ASN A 110 24.43 19.39 23.73
N ASP A 111 23.69 19.03 24.75
CA ASP A 111 24.25 18.62 26.04
C ASP A 111 24.64 17.11 26.07
N GLY A 112 24.35 16.38 25.02
CA GLY A 112 24.63 14.95 24.85
C GLY A 112 23.53 14.03 25.38
N VAL A 113 22.38 14.57 25.78
CA VAL A 113 21.25 13.79 26.27
C VAL A 113 19.98 14.17 25.51
N ASP A 114 19.32 13.15 24.92
CA ASP A 114 18.08 13.32 24.17
C ASP A 114 18.17 14.32 22.99
N ASP A 115 19.40 14.55 22.50
CA ASP A 115 19.69 15.42 21.36
C ASP A 115 19.19 14.87 20.01
N ASP A 116 19.02 13.54 19.92
CA ASP A 116 18.54 12.85 18.74
C ASP A 116 17.19 12.18 19.00
N LEU A 117 16.24 12.41 18.10
CA LEU A 117 14.97 11.68 18.08
C LEU A 117 15.08 10.47 17.16
N TYR A 118 14.87 9.29 17.72
CA TYR A 118 14.78 8.03 16.97
C TYR A 118 13.34 7.80 16.57
N ILE A 119 13.09 7.73 15.28
CA ILE A 119 11.76 7.51 14.71
C ILE A 119 11.76 6.14 14.03
N LYS A 120 10.87 5.25 14.46
CA LYS A 120 10.65 3.96 13.81
C LYS A 120 9.34 3.97 13.05
N LEU A 121 9.42 3.79 11.73
CA LEU A 121 8.27 3.68 10.84
C LEU A 121 8.03 2.20 10.51
N THR A 122 6.80 1.74 10.67
CA THR A 122 6.39 0.40 10.28
C THR A 122 5.15 0.48 9.43
N GLY A 123 5.18 -0.17 8.29
CA GLY A 123 4.03 -0.30 7.39
C GLY A 123 3.97 -1.70 6.81
N SER A 124 2.79 -2.29 6.81
CA SER A 124 2.51 -3.58 6.19
C SER A 124 1.27 -3.50 5.30
N THR A 125 1.30 -4.21 4.19
CA THR A 125 0.17 -4.34 3.27
C THR A 125 0.17 -5.75 2.67
N LYS A 126 -1.01 -6.24 2.30
CA LYS A 126 -1.13 -7.50 1.55
C LYS A 126 -0.71 -7.35 0.08
N ALA A 127 -0.79 -6.12 -0.44
CA ALA A 127 -0.23 -5.72 -1.72
C ALA A 127 1.25 -5.29 -1.56
N ARG A 128 1.78 -4.51 -2.51
CA ARG A 128 3.11 -3.92 -2.40
C ARG A 128 3.01 -2.44 -2.10
N ILE A 129 3.99 -1.89 -1.40
CA ILE A 129 4.07 -0.46 -1.15
C ILE A 129 4.45 0.23 -2.46
N LYS A 130 3.63 1.18 -2.89
CA LYS A 130 3.88 2.03 -4.04
C LYS A 130 4.70 3.26 -3.65
N SER A 131 4.29 3.93 -2.57
CA SER A 131 4.94 5.14 -2.07
C SER A 131 4.64 5.36 -0.61
N TRP A 132 5.52 6.10 0.05
CA TRP A 132 5.34 6.53 1.42
C TRP A 132 5.95 7.91 1.65
N SER A 133 5.46 8.62 2.67
CA SER A 133 6.01 9.89 3.12
C SER A 133 5.89 10.02 4.63
N PHE A 134 6.88 10.67 5.24
CA PHE A 134 6.87 11.09 6.63
C PHE A 134 7.20 12.57 6.68
N ILE A 135 6.31 13.37 7.25
CA ILE A 135 6.40 14.82 7.31
C ILE A 135 6.24 15.25 8.75
N ILE A 136 7.14 16.11 9.22
CA ILE A 136 7.04 16.81 10.49
C ILE A 136 6.69 18.25 10.14
N ASP A 137 5.62 18.78 10.71
CA ASP A 137 5.21 20.17 10.55
C ASP A 137 5.68 21.01 11.73
N ASP A 138 5.91 22.30 11.50
CA ASP A 138 6.15 23.26 12.57
C ASP A 138 4.84 23.60 13.31
N PRO A 139 4.90 24.29 14.47
CA PRO A 139 3.70 24.70 15.22
C PRO A 139 2.74 25.62 14.45
N LYS A 140 3.20 26.18 13.33
CA LYS A 140 2.37 27.01 12.42
C LYS A 140 1.76 26.19 11.29
N GLY A 141 2.01 24.88 11.25
CA GLY A 141 1.48 23.96 10.22
C GLY A 141 2.24 24.00 8.89
N ARG A 142 3.47 24.53 8.85
CA ARG A 142 4.33 24.50 7.67
C ARG A 142 5.21 23.26 7.73
N ALA A 143 5.42 22.57 6.60
CA ALA A 143 6.38 21.46 6.55
C ALA A 143 7.75 21.93 7.05
N PHE A 144 8.26 21.24 8.07
CA PHE A 144 9.53 21.53 8.72
C PHE A 144 10.60 20.52 8.33
N TRP A 145 10.27 19.24 8.40
CA TRP A 145 11.15 18.17 7.97
C TRP A 145 10.36 17.11 7.21
N LYS A 146 10.94 16.55 6.16
CA LYS A 146 10.25 15.56 5.34
C LYS A 146 11.19 14.52 4.77
N THR A 147 10.69 13.32 4.64
CA THR A 147 11.29 12.24 3.86
C THR A 147 10.22 11.42 3.17
N SER A 148 10.57 10.79 2.08
CA SER A 148 9.65 9.96 1.31
C SER A 148 10.41 8.93 0.50
N GLY A 149 9.71 7.93 0.01
CA GLY A 149 10.31 6.90 -0.83
C GLY A 149 9.27 6.08 -1.60
N LYS A 150 9.78 5.13 -2.38
CA LYS A 150 9.01 4.16 -3.15
C LYS A 150 9.39 2.75 -2.70
N SER A 151 8.43 1.83 -2.75
CA SER A 151 8.59 0.38 -2.55
C SER A 151 9.01 -0.07 -1.16
N GLN A 152 9.97 0.56 -0.52
CA GLN A 152 10.46 0.18 0.80
C GLN A 152 10.46 1.39 1.73
N ILE A 153 9.92 1.21 2.94
CA ILE A 153 9.91 2.23 3.98
C ILE A 153 11.28 2.27 4.65
N THR A 154 11.80 3.46 4.88
CA THR A 154 12.96 3.65 5.77
C THR A 154 12.49 3.45 7.21
N GLU A 155 12.79 2.29 7.79
CA GLU A 155 12.25 1.90 9.10
C GLU A 155 12.80 2.74 10.24
N ARG A 156 14.04 3.22 10.13
CA ARG A 156 14.72 3.96 11.19
C ARG A 156 15.22 5.30 10.67
N ILE A 157 14.81 6.34 11.35
CA ILE A 157 15.22 7.72 11.10
C ILE A 157 15.80 8.26 12.40
N VAL A 158 16.90 8.97 12.31
CA VAL A 158 17.49 9.76 13.41
C VAL A 158 17.34 11.21 13.02
N TRP A 159 16.70 12.01 13.86
CA TRP A 159 16.46 13.42 13.58
C TRP A 159 17.03 14.28 14.70
N ASP A 160 17.86 15.24 14.34
CA ASP A 160 18.60 16.16 15.22
C ASP A 160 17.86 17.49 15.48
N GLY A 161 16.57 17.57 15.12
CA GLY A 161 15.77 18.79 15.29
C GLY A 161 16.04 19.88 14.27
N LEU A 162 16.85 19.62 13.23
CA LEU A 162 17.06 20.56 12.13
C LEU A 162 16.05 20.34 11.01
N SER A 163 15.59 21.44 10.45
CA SER A 163 14.72 21.43 9.28
C SER A 163 15.51 21.09 8.01
N ASN A 164 14.91 20.25 7.14
CA ASN A 164 15.42 20.09 5.78
C ASN A 164 14.58 20.86 4.75
N VAL A 165 13.64 21.70 5.22
CA VAL A 165 12.72 22.49 4.38
C VAL A 165 12.86 23.99 4.66
N GLN A 166 12.89 24.37 5.95
CA GLN A 166 12.90 25.76 6.40
C GLN A 166 14.34 26.25 6.67
N LYS A 167 14.57 27.55 6.45
CA LYS A 167 15.83 28.21 6.73
C LYS A 167 15.59 29.47 7.57
N ASP A 168 16.54 29.75 8.44
CA ASP A 168 16.58 30.99 9.21
C ASP A 168 16.98 32.19 8.31
N ASP A 169 16.96 33.41 8.88
CA ASP A 169 17.32 34.66 8.18
C ASP A 169 18.76 34.67 7.66
N ASN A 170 19.63 33.81 8.19
CA ASN A 170 21.03 33.67 7.78
C ASN A 170 21.23 32.57 6.72
N GLY A 171 20.16 31.87 6.33
CA GLY A 171 20.18 30.78 5.35
C GLY A 171 20.58 29.41 5.91
N ASN A 172 20.74 29.29 7.25
CA ASN A 172 20.98 28.01 7.91
C ASN A 172 19.66 27.21 8.08
N ALA A 173 19.76 25.90 8.24
CA ALA A 173 18.60 25.07 8.59
C ALA A 173 17.96 25.58 9.88
N GLU A 174 16.64 25.82 9.85
CA GLU A 174 15.89 26.24 11.04
C GLU A 174 15.90 25.11 12.07
N ARG A 175 16.08 25.41 13.35
CA ARG A 175 16.05 24.45 14.45
C ARG A 175 14.69 24.49 15.15
N VAL A 176 14.27 23.36 15.69
CA VAL A 176 13.06 23.29 16.53
C VAL A 176 13.12 24.28 17.70
N GLN A 177 11.96 24.77 18.10
CA GLN A 177 11.80 25.71 19.21
C GLN A 177 11.42 24.97 20.49
N SER A 178 11.98 25.44 21.63
CA SER A 178 11.65 24.90 22.96
C SER A 178 10.19 25.01 23.29
N ALA A 179 9.69 24.05 24.06
CA ALA A 179 8.33 23.97 24.59
C ALA A 179 7.25 24.08 23.49
N MET A 180 7.55 23.54 22.32
CA MET A 180 6.63 23.51 21.18
C MET A 180 6.39 22.07 20.72
N ASP A 181 5.19 21.83 20.23
CA ASP A 181 4.78 20.56 19.64
C ASP A 181 4.97 20.57 18.11
N TYR A 182 5.60 19.51 17.60
CA TYR A 182 5.81 19.30 16.16
C TYR A 182 4.96 18.12 15.70
N PRO A 183 3.82 18.39 15.05
CA PRO A 183 2.96 17.33 14.51
C PRO A 183 3.65 16.57 13.38
N TYR A 184 3.45 15.26 13.32
CA TYR A 184 3.90 14.46 12.19
C TYR A 184 2.75 13.76 11.49
N THR A 185 2.98 13.45 10.22
CA THR A 185 2.07 12.68 9.38
C THR A 185 2.86 11.61 8.63
N PHE A 186 2.51 10.34 8.82
CA PHE A 186 3.05 9.21 8.10
C PHE A 186 1.99 8.64 7.16
N THR A 187 2.25 8.61 5.86
CA THR A 187 1.32 8.15 4.84
C THR A 187 1.96 7.07 3.99
N VAL A 188 1.21 6.00 3.72
CA VAL A 188 1.62 4.92 2.81
C VAL A 188 0.50 4.65 1.84
N THR A 189 0.86 4.54 0.56
CA THR A 189 -0.03 4.12 -0.52
C THR A 189 0.49 2.80 -1.10
N ASP A 190 -0.38 1.81 -1.24
CA ASP A 190 -0.05 0.55 -1.90
C ASP A 190 -0.26 0.60 -3.42
N ASP A 191 0.15 -0.45 -4.12
CA ASP A 191 0.03 -0.53 -5.58
C ASP A 191 -1.40 -0.84 -6.08
N LEU A 192 -2.34 -1.09 -5.16
CA LEU A 192 -3.78 -1.13 -5.41
C LEU A 192 -4.45 0.24 -5.22
N GLY A 193 -3.69 1.28 -4.84
CA GLY A 193 -4.17 2.64 -4.66
C GLY A 193 -4.76 2.94 -3.29
N MET A 194 -4.77 1.98 -2.36
CA MET A 194 -5.24 2.22 -1.00
C MET A 194 -4.20 2.98 -0.20
N THR A 195 -4.66 3.97 0.56
CA THR A 195 -3.80 4.85 1.36
C THR A 195 -4.19 4.80 2.82
N SER A 196 -3.19 4.76 3.69
CA SER A 196 -3.35 4.91 5.14
C SER A 196 -2.47 6.02 5.65
N THR A 197 -2.92 6.66 6.73
CA THR A 197 -2.22 7.79 7.36
C THR A 197 -2.25 7.63 8.88
N VAL A 198 -1.10 7.85 9.52
CA VAL A 198 -0.96 7.95 10.98
C VAL A 198 -0.43 9.33 11.31
N LYS A 199 -1.03 9.97 12.29
CA LYS A 199 -0.62 11.28 12.81
C LYS A 199 -0.24 11.17 14.28
N GLY A 200 0.69 12.01 14.70
CA GLY A 200 1.11 12.14 16.09
C GLY A 200 1.83 13.46 16.31
N VAL A 201 2.42 13.60 17.46
CA VAL A 201 3.10 14.82 17.89
C VAL A 201 4.45 14.46 18.50
N ILE A 202 5.46 15.27 18.22
CA ILE A 202 6.78 15.23 18.85
C ILE A 202 6.86 16.42 19.81
N PRO A 203 6.79 16.20 21.12
CA PRO A 203 7.02 17.27 22.08
C PRO A 203 8.51 17.60 22.15
N VAL A 204 8.84 18.89 21.99
CA VAL A 204 10.20 19.41 22.11
C VAL A 204 10.33 20.12 23.45
N ASP A 205 11.21 19.59 24.30
CA ASP A 205 11.54 20.20 25.59
C ASP A 205 13.05 20.51 25.64
N VAL A 206 13.41 21.75 25.67
CA VAL A 206 14.82 22.22 25.70
C VAL A 206 15.18 22.77 27.08
N LEU A 207 14.25 22.71 28.04
CA LEU A 207 14.48 23.13 29.43
C LEU A 207 14.38 21.92 30.35
N VAL A 208 15.46 21.18 30.52
CA VAL A 208 15.58 20.14 31.53
C VAL A 208 16.38 20.70 32.71
N ILE A 209 15.72 20.90 33.84
CA ILE A 209 16.42 21.04 35.11
C ILE A 209 16.79 19.62 35.56
N ARG A 210 18.07 19.31 35.50
CA ARG A 210 18.61 18.03 35.97
C ARG A 210 19.27 18.25 37.29
N ASP A 211 18.87 17.49 38.34
CA ASP A 211 19.52 17.41 39.64
C ASP A 211 20.79 16.54 39.57
#